data_d4ec25b7cac0a4284f8bea958e96ffa5
#
_entry.id   d4ec25b7cac0a4284f8bea958e96ffa5
#
_cell.length_a   1.000
_cell.length_b   1.000
_cell.length_c   1.000
_cell.angle_alpha   90.00
_cell.angle_beta   90.00
_cell.angle_gamma   90.00
#
_symmetry.space_group_name_H-M   'P 1'
#
loop_
_entity.id
_entity.type
_entity.pdbx_description
1 polymer ?
#
loop_
_entity_poly.entity_id
_entity_poly.type
_entity_poly.pdbx_seq_one_letter_code
_entity_poly.pdbx_strand_id
1 'polypeptide(L)'
;THDQLDRALDAGARFIVSPGFNPDMVRYGLSKGALMVPGTATPGEMEQAMALGLEVVKFFPAEQNGGVAKLKALAGPYKTLKWMPTGGVNAKNLADYLAFDQIVACGGTWMVKKDLIQQENWAEITRLSREAVRTMLGFSLDHVGINCGSEAEADRLARTLCDMFGFAYQMGNSSVQALHAVECTKAPGRGTHGHIAIATSNVDRAVYHLGLYGVHCLPETRKTDAKGK
;
A
#
# COMPACT_ATOMS: atom_id res chain seq x y z
N THR A 1 21.89 -21.36 -5.66
CA THR A 1 23.37 -21.43 -5.71
C THR A 1 23.95 -20.05 -5.91
N HIS A 2 25.23 -19.84 -5.55
CA HIS A 2 25.96 -18.61 -5.77
C HIS A 2 25.94 -18.21 -7.24
N ASP A 3 26.20 -19.16 -8.15
CA ASP A 3 26.13 -18.94 -9.61
C ASP A 3 24.77 -18.38 -10.06
N GLN A 4 23.67 -18.92 -9.55
CA GLN A 4 22.32 -18.41 -9.87
C GLN A 4 22.09 -16.99 -9.35
N LEU A 5 22.63 -16.65 -8.19
CA LEU A 5 22.55 -15.31 -7.63
C LEU A 5 23.38 -14.33 -8.47
N ASP A 6 24.62 -14.68 -8.80
CA ASP A 6 25.48 -13.86 -9.67
C ASP A 6 24.84 -13.61 -11.03
N ARG A 7 24.34 -14.65 -11.69
CA ARG A 7 23.62 -14.51 -12.96
C ARG A 7 22.37 -13.63 -12.87
N ALA A 8 21.67 -13.67 -11.75
CA ALA A 8 20.50 -12.81 -11.55
C ALA A 8 20.92 -11.33 -11.41
N LEU A 9 22.00 -11.06 -10.67
CA LEU A 9 22.55 -9.71 -10.55
C LEU A 9 23.08 -9.19 -11.88
N ASP A 10 23.82 -10.01 -12.62
CA ASP A 10 24.33 -9.67 -13.95
C ASP A 10 23.22 -9.36 -14.96
N ALA A 11 22.07 -10.03 -14.80
CA ALA A 11 20.86 -9.76 -15.58
C ALA A 11 20.11 -8.50 -15.11
N GLY A 12 20.60 -7.78 -14.09
CA GLY A 12 20.00 -6.54 -13.60
C GLY A 12 18.97 -6.70 -12.51
N ALA A 13 18.90 -7.86 -11.79
CA ALA A 13 18.02 -8.01 -10.65
C ALA A 13 18.37 -7.00 -9.54
N ARG A 14 17.38 -6.28 -9.06
CA ARG A 14 17.56 -5.26 -8.02
C ARG A 14 17.41 -5.80 -6.60
N PHE A 15 16.82 -6.97 -6.45
CA PHE A 15 16.72 -7.72 -5.19
C PHE A 15 16.60 -9.21 -5.48
N ILE A 16 16.96 -10.03 -4.50
CA ILE A 16 16.96 -11.49 -4.62
C ILE A 16 15.98 -12.07 -3.60
N VAL A 17 15.08 -12.94 -4.08
CA VAL A 17 14.14 -13.68 -3.23
C VAL A 17 14.45 -15.16 -3.27
N SER A 18 14.18 -15.86 -2.16
CA SER A 18 14.26 -17.32 -2.08
C SER A 18 13.04 -17.90 -1.36
N PRO A 19 12.69 -19.16 -1.58
CA PRO A 19 11.55 -19.79 -0.90
C PRO A 19 11.81 -20.02 0.61
N GLY A 20 13.07 -20.23 1.00
CA GLY A 20 13.47 -20.46 2.37
C GLY A 20 14.69 -19.64 2.77
N PHE A 21 15.06 -19.76 4.05
CA PHE A 21 16.19 -19.06 4.64
C PHE A 21 17.43 -19.95 4.59
N ASN A 22 18.44 -19.53 3.82
CA ASN A 22 19.77 -20.14 3.82
C ASN A 22 20.80 -19.08 4.21
N PRO A 23 21.40 -19.17 5.40
CA PRO A 23 22.32 -18.16 5.92
C PRO A 23 23.53 -17.91 4.99
N ASP A 24 24.07 -18.96 4.36
CA ASP A 24 25.23 -18.81 3.48
C ASP A 24 24.88 -18.05 2.20
N MET A 25 23.72 -18.34 1.62
CA MET A 25 23.23 -17.59 0.47
C MET A 25 22.94 -16.14 0.81
N VAL A 26 22.39 -15.88 1.98
CA VAL A 26 22.13 -14.50 2.46
C VAL A 26 23.44 -13.75 2.64
N ARG A 27 24.42 -14.32 3.35
CA ARG A 27 25.75 -13.70 3.53
C ARG A 27 26.44 -13.43 2.19
N TYR A 28 26.38 -14.41 1.29
CA TYR A 28 26.96 -14.25 -0.04
C TYR A 28 26.31 -13.10 -0.81
N GLY A 29 24.98 -13.04 -0.87
CA GLY A 29 24.26 -11.97 -1.54
C GLY A 29 24.57 -10.59 -0.92
N LEU A 30 24.60 -10.48 0.41
CA LEU A 30 24.98 -9.26 1.13
C LEU A 30 26.41 -8.83 0.79
N SER A 31 27.36 -9.77 0.67
CA SER A 31 28.74 -9.45 0.28
C SER A 31 28.87 -8.90 -1.14
N LYS A 32 27.89 -9.19 -2.00
CA LYS A 32 27.76 -8.63 -3.36
C LYS A 32 26.96 -7.31 -3.40
N GLY A 33 26.52 -6.81 -2.26
CA GLY A 33 25.66 -5.62 -2.18
C GLY A 33 24.21 -5.86 -2.63
N ALA A 34 23.78 -7.11 -2.72
CA ALA A 34 22.41 -7.45 -3.12
C ALA A 34 21.41 -7.23 -1.98
N LEU A 35 20.26 -6.68 -2.30
CA LEU A 35 19.11 -6.65 -1.39
C LEU A 35 18.51 -8.06 -1.30
N MET A 36 18.66 -8.72 -0.14
CA MET A 36 18.20 -10.07 0.09
C MET A 36 16.85 -10.10 0.80
N VAL A 37 15.88 -10.86 0.25
CA VAL A 37 14.54 -11.07 0.84
C VAL A 37 14.26 -12.58 0.91
N PRO A 38 14.92 -13.30 1.84
CA PRO A 38 14.77 -14.74 1.99
C PRO A 38 13.42 -15.12 2.58
N GLY A 39 12.93 -16.33 2.24
CA GLY A 39 11.71 -16.89 2.81
C GLY A 39 11.90 -17.31 4.26
N THR A 40 10.94 -16.95 5.10
CA THR A 40 10.86 -17.32 6.51
C THR A 40 9.43 -17.75 6.85
N ALA A 41 9.27 -18.64 7.82
CA ALA A 41 7.97 -19.07 8.33
C ALA A 41 7.94 -19.15 9.86
N THR A 42 9.10 -19.16 10.50
CA THR A 42 9.28 -19.38 11.94
C THR A 42 10.06 -18.23 12.61
N PRO A 43 9.86 -18.02 13.92
CA PRO A 43 10.64 -17.07 14.71
C PRO A 43 12.16 -17.25 14.56
N GLY A 44 12.65 -18.48 14.64
CA GLY A 44 14.08 -18.74 14.56
C GLY A 44 14.72 -18.36 13.22
N GLU A 45 14.00 -18.49 12.10
CA GLU A 45 14.46 -18.00 10.79
C GLU A 45 14.45 -16.47 10.74
N MET A 46 13.45 -15.83 11.36
CA MET A 46 13.35 -14.37 11.43
C MET A 46 14.49 -13.77 12.28
N GLU A 47 14.78 -14.37 13.43
CA GLU A 47 15.90 -13.95 14.28
C GLU A 47 17.25 -14.08 13.59
N GLN A 48 17.47 -15.18 12.87
CA GLN A 48 18.70 -15.36 12.08
C GLN A 48 18.79 -14.33 10.93
N ALA A 49 17.67 -14.01 10.28
CA ALA A 49 17.62 -12.98 9.25
C ALA A 49 17.95 -11.59 9.84
N MET A 50 17.37 -11.24 10.98
CA MET A 50 17.65 -10.00 11.71
C MET A 50 19.11 -9.93 12.17
N ALA A 51 19.70 -11.03 12.67
CA ALA A 51 21.09 -11.10 13.03
C ALA A 51 22.06 -10.86 11.88
N LEU A 52 21.63 -11.07 10.65
CA LEU A 52 22.34 -10.72 9.41
C LEU A 52 22.03 -9.29 8.90
N GLY A 53 21.29 -8.50 9.67
CA GLY A 53 20.95 -7.13 9.33
C GLY A 53 19.77 -6.98 8.35
N LEU A 54 18.99 -8.03 8.13
CA LEU A 54 17.83 -7.93 7.25
C LEU A 54 16.64 -7.28 7.98
N GLU A 55 16.06 -6.28 7.36
CA GLU A 55 14.85 -5.59 7.85
C GLU A 55 13.58 -6.08 7.15
N VAL A 56 13.72 -6.72 5.98
CA VAL A 56 12.62 -7.24 5.18
C VAL A 56 12.86 -8.71 4.88
N VAL A 57 11.86 -9.55 5.15
CA VAL A 57 11.90 -10.97 4.80
C VAL A 57 10.63 -11.37 4.05
N LYS A 58 10.73 -12.40 3.23
CA LYS A 58 9.56 -13.04 2.62
C LYS A 58 8.91 -13.96 3.66
N PHE A 59 7.57 -13.89 3.78
CA PHE A 59 6.79 -14.86 4.55
C PHE A 59 6.20 -15.90 3.59
N PHE A 60 6.63 -17.16 3.68
CA PHE A 60 6.31 -18.18 2.67
C PHE A 60 6.23 -19.59 3.26
N PRO A 61 5.25 -20.41 2.80
CA PRO A 61 4.06 -20.03 2.05
C PRO A 61 3.02 -19.34 2.95
N ALA A 62 2.57 -18.13 2.59
CA ALA A 62 1.88 -17.23 3.50
C ALA A 62 0.55 -17.79 4.03
N GLU A 63 -0.37 -18.17 3.17
CA GLU A 63 -1.70 -18.68 3.59
C GLU A 63 -1.60 -19.97 4.39
N GLN A 64 -0.78 -20.91 3.93
CA GLN A 64 -0.59 -22.22 4.60
C GLN A 64 0.07 -22.08 5.97
N ASN A 65 0.81 -20.98 6.20
CA ASN A 65 1.43 -20.67 7.49
C ASN A 65 0.55 -19.84 8.42
N GLY A 66 -0.73 -19.63 8.10
CA GLY A 66 -1.69 -18.90 8.93
C GLY A 66 -1.91 -17.45 8.54
N GLY A 67 -1.43 -17.02 7.38
CA GLY A 67 -1.79 -15.76 6.74
C GLY A 67 -1.51 -14.52 7.57
N VAL A 68 -2.36 -13.50 7.38
CA VAL A 68 -2.29 -12.23 8.10
C VAL A 68 -2.39 -12.40 9.62
N ALA A 69 -3.19 -13.37 10.10
CA ALA A 69 -3.36 -13.59 11.53
C ALA A 69 -2.06 -13.98 12.21
N LYS A 70 -1.28 -14.90 11.60
CA LYS A 70 0.05 -15.27 12.12
C LYS A 70 1.04 -14.11 12.06
N LEU A 71 1.05 -13.32 10.99
CA LEU A 71 1.93 -12.15 10.88
C LEU A 71 1.63 -11.11 11.96
N LYS A 72 0.36 -10.84 12.25
CA LYS A 72 -0.04 -9.95 13.34
C LYS A 72 0.43 -10.46 14.71
N ALA A 73 0.37 -11.76 14.95
CA ALA A 73 0.88 -12.36 16.18
C ALA A 73 2.42 -12.24 16.29
N LEU A 74 3.15 -12.44 15.19
CA LEU A 74 4.60 -12.30 15.12
C LEU A 74 5.07 -10.85 15.25
N ALA A 75 4.26 -9.88 14.84
CA ALA A 75 4.61 -8.46 14.90
C ALA A 75 4.88 -7.94 16.32
N GLY A 76 4.29 -8.56 17.33
CA GLY A 76 4.51 -8.19 18.74
C GLY A 76 5.99 -8.19 19.13
N PRO A 77 6.69 -9.32 19.03
CA PRO A 77 8.14 -9.39 19.31
C PRO A 77 9.01 -8.79 18.18
N TYR A 78 8.58 -8.82 16.91
CA TYR A 78 9.38 -8.40 15.75
C TYR A 78 8.94 -7.04 15.20
N LYS A 79 8.96 -6.00 16.02
CA LYS A 79 8.43 -4.66 15.69
C LYS A 79 9.11 -3.97 14.52
N THR A 80 10.38 -4.24 14.28
CA THR A 80 11.18 -3.61 13.22
C THR A 80 11.20 -4.42 11.92
N LEU A 81 10.84 -5.72 11.99
CA LEU A 81 10.86 -6.59 10.84
C LEU A 81 9.63 -6.32 9.96
N LYS A 82 9.84 -6.27 8.66
CA LYS A 82 8.80 -6.12 7.64
C LYS A 82 8.72 -7.37 6.79
N TRP A 83 7.55 -7.62 6.22
CA TRP A 83 7.30 -8.85 5.47
C TRP A 83 6.83 -8.60 4.04
N MET A 84 7.20 -9.54 3.19
CA MET A 84 6.64 -9.72 1.85
C MET A 84 5.95 -11.10 1.79
N PRO A 85 4.65 -11.20 2.18
CA PRO A 85 3.91 -12.46 2.09
C PRO A 85 3.79 -12.91 0.65
N THR A 86 4.01 -14.22 0.44
CA THR A 86 3.92 -14.89 -0.85
C THR A 86 3.39 -16.31 -0.65
N GLY A 87 2.61 -16.81 -1.60
CA GLY A 87 1.97 -18.13 -1.51
C GLY A 87 0.54 -18.04 -0.96
N GLY A 88 -0.42 -18.22 -1.87
CA GLY A 88 -1.85 -18.11 -1.59
C GLY A 88 -2.40 -16.67 -1.59
N VAL A 89 -1.56 -15.65 -1.72
CA VAL A 89 -2.02 -14.26 -1.91
C VAL A 89 -2.73 -14.16 -3.27
N ASN A 90 -3.89 -13.51 -3.27
CA ASN A 90 -4.76 -13.36 -4.44
C ASN A 90 -5.62 -12.08 -4.32
N ALA A 91 -6.47 -11.81 -5.32
CA ALA A 91 -7.30 -10.61 -5.36
C ALA A 91 -8.23 -10.44 -4.15
N LYS A 92 -8.66 -11.55 -3.51
CA LYS A 92 -9.62 -11.49 -2.38
C LYS A 92 -8.97 -11.13 -1.06
N ASN A 93 -7.70 -11.53 -0.83
CA ASN A 93 -6.99 -11.31 0.44
C ASN A 93 -5.87 -10.26 0.36
N LEU A 94 -5.56 -9.74 -0.82
CA LEU A 94 -4.51 -8.74 -1.03
C LEU A 94 -4.69 -7.50 -0.15
N ALA A 95 -5.92 -6.98 -0.06
CA ALA A 95 -6.23 -5.80 0.73
C ALA A 95 -5.98 -6.03 2.22
N ASP A 96 -6.34 -7.20 2.75
CA ASP A 96 -6.15 -7.55 4.16
C ASP A 96 -4.66 -7.62 4.54
N TYR A 97 -3.84 -8.17 3.65
CA TYR A 97 -2.38 -8.13 3.84
C TYR A 97 -1.85 -6.70 3.83
N LEU A 98 -2.20 -5.92 2.82
CA LEU A 98 -1.66 -4.56 2.65
C LEU A 98 -2.17 -3.55 3.68
N ALA A 99 -3.29 -3.84 4.35
CA ALA A 99 -3.78 -3.06 5.48
C ALA A 99 -2.92 -3.21 6.76
N PHE A 100 -1.99 -4.18 6.78
CA PHE A 100 -1.08 -4.36 7.90
C PHE A 100 0.25 -3.61 7.65
N ASP A 101 0.55 -2.61 8.47
CA ASP A 101 1.64 -1.63 8.26
C ASP A 101 3.04 -2.26 8.05
N GLN A 102 3.29 -3.44 8.60
CA GLN A 102 4.58 -4.13 8.42
C GLN A 102 4.68 -4.91 7.11
N ILE A 103 3.65 -4.90 6.25
CA ILE A 103 3.70 -5.49 4.92
C ILE A 103 4.16 -4.43 3.91
N VAL A 104 5.34 -4.64 3.34
CA VAL A 104 5.91 -3.72 2.34
C VAL A 104 5.47 -4.03 0.92
N ALA A 105 5.25 -5.31 0.62
CA ALA A 105 4.82 -5.80 -0.68
C ALA A 105 4.12 -7.15 -0.53
N CYS A 106 3.38 -7.58 -1.55
CA CYS A 106 2.83 -8.93 -1.63
C CYS A 106 3.27 -9.59 -2.94
N GLY A 107 3.63 -10.88 -2.87
CA GLY A 107 3.91 -11.68 -4.06
C GLY A 107 2.77 -12.64 -4.37
N GLY A 108 2.35 -12.68 -5.63
CA GLY A 108 1.29 -13.58 -6.07
C GLY A 108 1.40 -13.93 -7.55
N THR A 109 0.81 -15.03 -7.94
CA THR A 109 0.84 -15.53 -9.33
C THR A 109 -0.52 -15.52 -10.00
N TRP A 110 -1.58 -15.07 -9.30
CA TRP A 110 -2.94 -15.13 -9.83
C TRP A 110 -3.15 -14.24 -11.07
N MET A 111 -2.38 -13.14 -11.20
CA MET A 111 -2.44 -12.25 -12.35
C MET A 111 -1.63 -12.74 -13.55
N VAL A 112 -0.67 -13.68 -13.34
CA VAL A 112 0.24 -14.20 -14.37
C VAL A 112 0.25 -15.73 -14.29
N LYS A 113 -0.91 -16.34 -14.48
CA LYS A 113 -1.05 -17.81 -14.46
C LYS A 113 -0.37 -18.44 -15.66
N LYS A 114 0.13 -19.67 -15.48
CA LYS A 114 0.84 -20.41 -16.53
C LYS A 114 -0.02 -20.61 -17.78
N ASP A 115 -1.29 -20.90 -17.62
CA ASP A 115 -2.25 -21.05 -18.71
C ASP A 115 -2.42 -19.78 -19.53
N LEU A 116 -2.50 -18.61 -18.88
CA LEU A 116 -2.57 -17.32 -19.58
C LEU A 116 -1.31 -17.03 -20.41
N ILE A 117 -0.12 -17.38 -19.87
CA ILE A 117 1.14 -17.25 -20.60
C ILE A 117 1.16 -18.18 -21.81
N GLN A 118 0.77 -19.47 -21.63
CA GLN A 118 0.75 -20.45 -22.70
C GLN A 118 -0.23 -20.11 -23.83
N GLN A 119 -1.33 -19.43 -23.49
CA GLN A 119 -2.33 -18.95 -24.44
C GLN A 119 -2.00 -17.57 -25.01
N GLU A 120 -0.87 -16.98 -24.63
CA GLU A 120 -0.46 -15.61 -24.98
C GLU A 120 -1.55 -14.55 -24.67
N ASN A 121 -2.35 -14.80 -23.60
CA ASN A 121 -3.45 -13.91 -23.21
C ASN A 121 -2.93 -12.71 -22.40
N TRP A 122 -2.13 -11.88 -23.06
CA TRP A 122 -1.51 -10.70 -22.48
C TRP A 122 -2.52 -9.65 -22.04
N ALA A 123 -3.68 -9.58 -22.71
CA ALA A 123 -4.75 -8.67 -22.34
C ALA A 123 -5.31 -9.00 -20.94
N GLU A 124 -5.56 -10.26 -20.67
CA GLU A 124 -6.06 -10.69 -19.36
C GLU A 124 -5.00 -10.53 -18.25
N ILE A 125 -3.73 -10.85 -18.53
CA ILE A 125 -2.62 -10.59 -17.61
C ILE A 125 -2.55 -9.09 -17.27
N THR A 126 -2.67 -8.24 -18.27
CA THR A 126 -2.67 -6.78 -18.07
C THR A 126 -3.87 -6.32 -17.23
N ARG A 127 -5.06 -6.86 -17.51
CA ARG A 127 -6.27 -6.53 -16.74
C ARG A 127 -6.14 -6.93 -15.28
N LEU A 128 -5.73 -8.16 -15.00
CA LEU A 128 -5.54 -8.69 -13.64
C LEU A 128 -4.45 -7.93 -12.88
N SER A 129 -3.36 -7.57 -13.55
CA SER A 129 -2.28 -6.77 -12.95
C SER A 129 -2.74 -5.37 -12.58
N ARG A 130 -3.50 -4.71 -13.46
CA ARG A 130 -4.12 -3.40 -13.17
C ARG A 130 -5.11 -3.48 -12.01
N GLU A 131 -5.90 -4.55 -11.94
CA GLU A 131 -6.82 -4.79 -10.83
C GLU A 131 -6.07 -4.96 -9.51
N ALA A 132 -4.99 -5.72 -9.49
CA ALA A 132 -4.13 -5.87 -8.31
C ALA A 132 -3.55 -4.52 -7.84
N VAL A 133 -3.07 -3.69 -8.76
CA VAL A 133 -2.57 -2.33 -8.45
C VAL A 133 -3.70 -1.44 -7.92
N ARG A 134 -4.88 -1.46 -8.51
CA ARG A 134 -6.06 -0.70 -8.03
C ARG A 134 -6.44 -1.11 -6.61
N THR A 135 -6.48 -2.41 -6.34
CA THR A 135 -6.74 -2.96 -4.99
C THR A 135 -5.68 -2.49 -4.00
N MET A 136 -4.41 -2.54 -4.39
CA MET A 136 -3.30 -2.06 -3.57
C MET A 136 -3.41 -0.58 -3.23
N LEU A 137 -3.82 0.26 -4.19
CA LEU A 137 -3.96 1.70 -4.00
C LEU A 137 -5.22 2.05 -3.21
N GLY A 138 -6.30 1.27 -3.35
CA GLY A 138 -7.54 1.46 -2.61
C GLY A 138 -8.18 2.83 -2.82
N PHE A 139 -8.07 3.40 -4.02
CA PHE A 139 -8.62 4.72 -4.30
C PHE A 139 -10.15 4.72 -4.18
N SER A 140 -10.66 5.69 -3.44
CA SER A 140 -12.10 5.99 -3.34
C SER A 140 -12.31 7.50 -3.23
N LEU A 141 -13.47 7.96 -3.67
CA LEU A 141 -13.88 9.34 -3.38
C LEU A 141 -14.11 9.48 -1.87
N ASP A 142 -13.42 10.41 -1.25
CA ASP A 142 -13.61 10.73 0.17
C ASP A 142 -14.67 11.83 0.29
N HIS A 143 -14.37 13.02 -0.24
CA HIS A 143 -15.33 14.12 -0.24
C HIS A 143 -15.11 15.08 -1.41
N VAL A 144 -16.10 15.94 -1.62
CA VAL A 144 -16.02 17.12 -2.49
C VAL A 144 -16.02 18.35 -1.61
N GLY A 145 -14.97 19.15 -1.71
CA GLY A 145 -14.88 20.45 -1.02
C GLY A 145 -15.39 21.58 -1.90
N ILE A 146 -16.24 22.41 -1.34
CA ILE A 146 -16.79 23.62 -1.96
C ILE A 146 -16.20 24.83 -1.25
N ASN A 147 -15.51 25.71 -1.97
CA ASN A 147 -15.00 26.96 -1.42
C ASN A 147 -16.14 27.94 -1.20
N CYS A 148 -16.37 28.31 0.07
CA CYS A 148 -17.28 29.36 0.45
C CYS A 148 -16.48 30.62 0.82
N GLY A 149 -17.10 31.79 0.63
CA GLY A 149 -16.48 33.08 0.90
C GLY A 149 -16.39 33.43 2.40
N SER A 150 -17.16 32.73 3.25
CA SER A 150 -17.23 33.00 4.68
C SER A 150 -17.77 31.78 5.45
N GLU A 151 -17.59 31.78 6.77
CA GLU A 151 -18.18 30.79 7.66
C GLU A 151 -19.72 30.79 7.60
N ALA A 152 -20.34 31.99 7.53
CA ALA A 152 -21.80 32.09 7.43
C ALA A 152 -22.33 31.49 6.12
N GLU A 153 -21.61 31.63 5.02
CA GLU A 153 -21.98 31.02 3.75
C GLU A 153 -21.80 29.49 3.78
N ALA A 154 -20.70 29.00 4.37
CA ALA A 154 -20.45 27.58 4.54
C ALA A 154 -21.52 26.92 5.40
N ASP A 155 -21.88 27.54 6.53
CA ASP A 155 -22.95 27.06 7.41
C ASP A 155 -24.30 27.02 6.69
N ARG A 156 -24.68 28.11 6.01
CA ARG A 156 -25.93 28.21 5.25
C ARG A 156 -26.01 27.11 4.17
N LEU A 157 -24.94 26.93 3.38
CA LEU A 157 -24.92 25.91 2.33
C LEU A 157 -25.04 24.52 2.91
N ALA A 158 -24.26 24.20 3.95
CA ALA A 158 -24.31 22.91 4.60
C ALA A 158 -25.70 22.60 5.17
N ARG A 159 -26.33 23.57 5.87
CA ARG A 159 -27.71 23.41 6.39
C ARG A 159 -28.72 23.19 5.26
N THR A 160 -28.61 23.95 4.17
CA THR A 160 -29.50 23.78 3.01
C THR A 160 -29.43 22.35 2.48
N LEU A 161 -28.22 21.79 2.33
CA LEU A 161 -28.05 20.41 1.87
C LEU A 161 -28.59 19.39 2.89
N CYS A 162 -28.38 19.64 4.19
CA CYS A 162 -28.90 18.79 5.26
C CYS A 162 -30.43 18.79 5.28
N ASP A 163 -31.06 19.96 5.18
CA ASP A 163 -32.50 20.11 5.22
C ASP A 163 -33.19 19.49 3.97
N MET A 164 -32.58 19.72 2.78
CA MET A 164 -33.15 19.22 1.52
C MET A 164 -32.99 17.71 1.34
N PHE A 165 -31.86 17.14 1.76
CA PHE A 165 -31.52 15.75 1.46
C PHE A 165 -31.46 14.85 2.69
N GLY A 166 -31.72 15.38 3.89
CA GLY A 166 -31.63 14.63 5.14
C GLY A 166 -30.20 14.24 5.53
N PHE A 167 -29.21 15.02 5.09
CA PHE A 167 -27.81 14.75 5.42
C PHE A 167 -27.49 15.11 6.88
N ALA A 168 -26.53 14.41 7.47
CA ALA A 168 -26.03 14.75 8.80
C ALA A 168 -25.16 15.99 8.74
N TYR A 169 -25.47 16.98 9.60
CA TYR A 169 -24.70 18.21 9.75
C TYR A 169 -23.55 18.02 10.74
N GLN A 170 -22.35 18.48 10.38
CA GLN A 170 -21.20 18.49 11.28
C GLN A 170 -20.40 19.78 11.15
N MET A 171 -20.33 20.55 12.24
CA MET A 171 -19.48 21.73 12.33
C MET A 171 -18.04 21.31 12.65
N GLY A 172 -17.09 21.72 11.82
CA GLY A 172 -15.65 21.57 12.04
C GLY A 172 -14.95 22.91 12.25
N ASN A 173 -13.64 22.90 12.46
CA ASN A 173 -12.86 24.12 12.68
C ASN A 173 -12.70 24.96 11.40
N SER A 174 -12.33 24.33 10.30
CA SER A 174 -12.05 24.99 9.00
C SER A 174 -13.18 24.84 7.97
N SER A 175 -14.15 24.00 8.26
CA SER A 175 -15.24 23.67 7.34
C SER A 175 -16.49 23.23 8.08
N VAL A 176 -17.61 23.17 7.35
CA VAL A 176 -18.87 22.56 7.79
C VAL A 176 -19.18 21.43 6.82
N GLN A 177 -19.53 20.27 7.34
CA GLN A 177 -19.84 19.10 6.52
C GLN A 177 -21.35 18.85 6.45
N ALA A 178 -21.84 18.60 5.24
CA ALA A 178 -23.16 18.03 4.98
C ALA A 178 -22.94 16.59 4.51
N LEU A 179 -23.30 15.63 5.35
CA LEU A 179 -22.79 14.26 5.20
C LEU A 179 -21.25 14.30 5.16
N HIS A 180 -20.54 13.20 5.39
CA HIS A 180 -19.07 13.19 5.27
C HIS A 180 -18.57 13.54 3.86
N ALA A 181 -19.42 13.41 2.85
CA ALA A 181 -19.05 13.54 1.44
C ALA A 181 -19.03 14.95 0.88
N VAL A 182 -19.60 15.96 1.57
CA VAL A 182 -19.61 17.36 1.12
C VAL A 182 -19.02 18.26 2.21
N GLU A 183 -17.89 18.88 1.90
CA GLU A 183 -17.19 19.82 2.77
C GLU A 183 -17.41 21.26 2.28
N CYS A 184 -18.05 22.10 3.08
CA CYS A 184 -18.17 23.53 2.83
C CYS A 184 -17.08 24.27 3.61
N THR A 185 -16.04 24.78 2.93
CA THR A 185 -14.91 25.44 3.60
C THR A 185 -15.29 26.85 4.08
N LYS A 186 -14.86 27.22 5.30
CA LYS A 186 -15.19 28.52 5.92
C LYS A 186 -14.40 29.70 5.32
N ALA A 187 -13.39 29.39 4.52
CA ALA A 187 -12.57 30.36 3.81
C ALA A 187 -12.15 29.74 2.46
N PRO A 188 -11.78 30.57 1.47
CA PRO A 188 -11.26 30.08 0.22
C PRO A 188 -10.09 29.12 0.43
N GLY A 189 -10.21 27.91 -0.09
CA GLY A 189 -9.17 26.88 -0.07
C GLY A 189 -8.39 26.84 -1.37
N ARG A 190 -7.76 25.69 -1.66
CA ARG A 190 -7.07 25.46 -2.93
C ARG A 190 -8.08 25.32 -4.06
N GLY A 191 -7.68 25.78 -5.25
CA GLY A 191 -8.53 25.81 -6.43
C GLY A 191 -9.58 26.93 -6.36
N THR A 192 -10.15 27.29 -7.51
CA THR A 192 -11.10 28.40 -7.63
C THR A 192 -12.46 28.09 -6.99
N HIS A 193 -12.93 26.85 -7.19
CA HIS A 193 -14.29 26.46 -6.77
C HIS A 193 -14.31 25.46 -5.62
N GLY A 194 -13.16 24.79 -5.36
CA GLY A 194 -13.03 23.77 -4.35
C GLY A 194 -12.07 22.65 -4.76
N HIS A 195 -12.29 21.45 -4.22
CA HIS A 195 -11.41 20.32 -4.44
C HIS A 195 -12.18 18.98 -4.42
N ILE A 196 -11.52 17.95 -4.94
CA ILE A 196 -11.94 16.57 -4.79
C ILE A 196 -10.91 15.85 -3.93
N ALA A 197 -11.33 15.26 -2.83
CA ALA A 197 -10.48 14.46 -1.98
C ALA A 197 -10.60 12.97 -2.36
N ILE A 198 -9.45 12.35 -2.59
CA ILE A 198 -9.36 10.93 -2.90
C ILE A 198 -8.66 10.22 -1.75
N ALA A 199 -9.37 9.31 -1.10
CA ALA A 199 -8.78 8.42 -0.11
C ALA A 199 -7.93 7.34 -0.79
N THR A 200 -6.91 6.88 -0.09
CA THR A 200 -6.04 5.79 -0.52
C THR A 200 -5.58 4.95 0.67
N SER A 201 -5.26 3.69 0.43
CA SER A 201 -4.71 2.80 1.46
C SER A 201 -3.29 3.19 1.91
N ASN A 202 -2.53 3.91 1.08
CA ASN A 202 -1.18 4.35 1.40
C ASN A 202 -0.76 5.53 0.51
N VAL A 203 -0.51 6.67 1.12
CA VAL A 203 -0.19 7.93 0.42
C VAL A 203 1.11 7.81 -0.40
N ASP A 204 2.16 7.18 0.13
CA ASP A 204 3.44 7.08 -0.59
C ASP A 204 3.31 6.23 -1.85
N ARG A 205 2.58 5.10 -1.77
CA ARG A 205 2.26 4.28 -2.94
C ARG A 205 1.42 5.05 -3.95
N ALA A 206 0.42 5.81 -3.47
CA ALA A 206 -0.43 6.62 -4.32
C ALA A 206 0.38 7.69 -5.07
N VAL A 207 1.22 8.45 -4.37
CA VAL A 207 2.10 9.47 -4.97
C VAL A 207 3.01 8.87 -6.03
N TYR A 208 3.65 7.73 -5.73
CA TYR A 208 4.49 7.03 -6.71
C TYR A 208 3.70 6.63 -7.98
N HIS A 209 2.55 5.99 -7.80
CA HIS A 209 1.75 5.53 -8.94
C HIS A 209 1.12 6.68 -9.74
N LEU A 210 0.68 7.75 -9.08
CA LEU A 210 0.20 8.95 -9.76
C LEU A 210 1.31 9.61 -10.59
N GLY A 211 2.55 9.62 -10.07
CA GLY A 211 3.72 10.08 -10.81
C GLY A 211 3.96 9.34 -12.13
N LEU A 212 3.66 8.02 -12.18
CA LEU A 212 3.74 7.24 -13.42
C LEU A 212 2.74 7.70 -14.49
N TYR A 213 1.68 8.40 -14.10
CA TYR A 213 0.70 9.02 -15.01
C TYR A 213 0.97 10.50 -15.26
N GLY A 214 2.14 11.02 -14.83
CA GLY A 214 2.50 12.42 -15.01
C GLY A 214 1.84 13.39 -14.02
N VAL A 215 1.21 12.89 -12.96
CA VAL A 215 0.64 13.75 -11.91
C VAL A 215 1.77 14.20 -10.97
N HIS A 216 1.92 15.51 -10.83
CA HIS A 216 2.87 16.12 -9.91
C HIS A 216 2.20 16.41 -8.58
N CYS A 217 2.56 15.64 -7.56
CA CYS A 217 2.17 15.91 -6.18
C CYS A 217 3.07 17.01 -5.60
N LEU A 218 2.50 17.85 -4.74
CA LEU A 218 3.20 18.95 -4.07
C LEU A 218 3.69 18.51 -2.68
N PRO A 219 4.97 18.10 -2.52
CA PRO A 219 5.48 17.53 -1.27
C PRO A 219 5.33 18.46 -0.07
N GLU A 220 5.50 19.77 -0.29
CA GLU A 220 5.39 20.84 0.73
C GLU A 220 3.98 20.96 1.32
N THR A 221 2.99 20.34 0.69
CA THR A 221 1.61 20.34 1.15
C THR A 221 1.23 19.13 1.98
N ARG A 222 2.15 18.16 2.10
CA ARG A 222 1.93 16.95 2.88
C ARG A 222 1.71 17.30 4.35
N LYS A 223 0.65 16.75 4.92
CA LYS A 223 0.38 16.80 6.35
C LYS A 223 0.41 15.38 6.87
N THR A 224 0.96 15.21 8.05
CA THR A 224 0.95 13.94 8.78
C THR A 224 0.19 14.13 10.09
N ASP A 225 -0.51 13.12 10.52
CA ASP A 225 -1.15 13.12 11.84
C ASP A 225 -0.11 12.97 12.97
N ALA A 226 -0.57 13.00 14.22
CA ALA A 226 0.28 12.83 15.41
C ALA A 226 0.98 11.46 15.46
N LYS A 227 0.57 10.50 14.64
CA LYS A 227 1.17 9.16 14.52
C LYS A 227 2.12 9.04 13.32
N GLY A 228 2.33 10.14 12.58
CA GLY A 228 3.19 10.17 11.41
C GLY A 228 2.58 9.57 10.14
N LYS A 229 1.26 9.42 10.12
CA LYS A 229 0.50 8.94 8.95
C LYS A 229 -0.12 10.08 8.19
#